data_7d686212b29384e4f3fc11e4baa10f0e
#
_entry.id   7d686212b29384e4f3fc11e4baa10f0e
#
_cell.length_a   1.000
_cell.length_b   1.000
_cell.length_c   1.000
_cell.angle_alpha   90.00
_cell.angle_beta   90.00
_cell.angle_gamma   90.00
#
_symmetry.space_group_name_H-M   'P 1'
#
loop_
_entity.id
_entity.type
_entity.pdbx_description
1 polymer ?
#
loop_
_entity_poly.entity_id
_entity_poly.type
_entity_poly.pdbx_seq_one_letter_code
_entity_poly.pdbx_strand_id
1 'polypeptide(L)'
;MNKLEPKEHFHGSDLEKIEEIYGIPKENIISFSANVNPLGISYDLRKELPKHLDAITRYPDREYTSLRKCIGEYVHTDYENILVGNGSTELISLVAQIMQPKNALIVGPTYSEYEHEISLVGGRSHYFRLQESDRFLLDIKALSKALTKDVDLLVLCNPNNPTSSQIDRQTMRIILDNCKEHGIFVMVDETYVEFAPHPEEITSIPLAEYYNNLIILRGISKFFAAPGLRLGYAVCGNRKLLHEIDSKKNPWTINSLAAIAGDRKS
;
A
#
# COMPACT_ATOMS: atom_id res chain seq x y z
N MET A 1 1.40 -30.55 -25.10
CA MET A 1 1.21 -29.83 -23.81
C MET A 1 2.23 -28.70 -23.80
N ASN A 2 1.83 -27.48 -24.20
CA ASN A 2 2.69 -26.32 -24.11
C ASN A 2 2.84 -25.99 -22.61
N LYS A 3 4.06 -26.16 -22.09
CA LYS A 3 4.44 -25.58 -20.81
C LYS A 3 4.27 -24.05 -20.98
N LEU A 4 3.29 -23.48 -20.29
CA LEU A 4 3.21 -22.04 -20.14
C LEU A 4 4.52 -21.63 -19.45
N GLU A 5 5.40 -20.94 -20.18
CA GLU A 5 6.53 -20.26 -19.56
C GLU A 5 5.98 -19.32 -18.48
N PRO A 6 6.62 -19.25 -17.30
CA PRO A 6 6.18 -18.31 -16.27
C PRO A 6 6.17 -16.93 -16.92
N LYS A 7 5.02 -16.23 -16.86
CA LYS A 7 4.95 -14.83 -17.28
C LYS A 7 5.98 -14.08 -16.48
N GLU A 8 7.00 -13.53 -17.17
CA GLU A 8 7.96 -12.63 -16.53
C GLU A 8 7.16 -11.55 -15.80
N HIS A 9 7.43 -11.37 -14.52
CA HIS A 9 6.77 -10.33 -13.71
C HIS A 9 7.32 -8.98 -14.20
N PHE A 10 6.53 -8.29 -15.01
CA PHE A 10 6.91 -7.07 -15.67
C PHE A 10 6.11 -5.89 -15.11
N HIS A 11 6.81 -4.88 -14.61
CA HIS A 11 6.20 -3.65 -14.14
C HIS A 11 6.30 -2.56 -15.22
N GLY A 12 5.16 -1.93 -15.56
CA GLY A 12 5.11 -0.95 -16.66
C GLY A 12 5.96 0.31 -16.47
N SER A 13 6.54 0.54 -15.27
CA SER A 13 7.49 1.63 -15.02
C SER A 13 8.96 1.24 -15.30
N ASP A 14 9.21 0.00 -15.72
CA ASP A 14 10.55 -0.47 -16.11
C ASP A 14 10.85 -0.03 -17.55
N LEU A 15 11.29 1.21 -17.70
CA LEU A 15 11.56 1.81 -19.01
C LEU A 15 12.77 1.16 -19.70
N GLU A 16 13.74 0.66 -18.93
CA GLU A 16 14.89 -0.08 -19.45
C GLU A 16 14.44 -1.37 -20.16
N LYS A 17 13.49 -2.09 -19.55
CA LYS A 17 12.94 -3.30 -20.15
C LYS A 17 12.10 -3.02 -21.40
N ILE A 18 11.34 -1.91 -21.40
CA ILE A 18 10.60 -1.44 -22.58
C ILE A 18 11.56 -1.11 -23.72
N GLU A 19 12.64 -0.39 -23.44
CA GLU A 19 13.68 -0.07 -24.41
C GLU A 19 14.30 -1.34 -25.02
N GLU A 20 14.62 -2.34 -24.17
CA GLU A 20 15.17 -3.62 -24.61
C GLU A 20 14.20 -4.38 -25.54
N ILE A 21 12.91 -4.46 -25.16
CA ILE A 21 11.90 -5.24 -25.91
C ILE A 21 11.51 -4.56 -27.23
N TYR A 22 11.33 -3.24 -27.23
CA TYR A 22 10.74 -2.51 -28.34
C TYR A 22 11.76 -1.68 -29.15
N GLY A 23 13.00 -1.55 -28.68
CA GLY A 23 14.06 -0.76 -29.33
C GLY A 23 13.76 0.75 -29.35
N ILE A 24 12.88 1.24 -28.46
CA ILE A 24 12.53 2.66 -28.34
C ILE A 24 13.38 3.23 -27.20
N PRO A 25 14.25 4.24 -27.46
CA PRO A 25 15.02 4.89 -26.42
C PRO A 25 14.13 5.41 -25.29
N LYS A 26 14.49 5.14 -24.02
CA LYS A 26 13.66 5.45 -22.86
C LYS A 26 13.33 6.93 -22.72
N GLU A 27 14.21 7.82 -23.19
CA GLU A 27 13.97 9.27 -23.26
C GLU A 27 12.87 9.68 -24.24
N ASN A 28 12.50 8.80 -25.17
CA ASN A 28 11.41 8.99 -26.13
C ASN A 28 10.09 8.35 -25.69
N ILE A 29 10.07 7.69 -24.51
CA ILE A 29 8.88 7.02 -23.99
C ILE A 29 8.08 7.98 -23.12
N ILE A 30 6.82 8.22 -23.49
CA ILE A 30 5.86 8.92 -22.62
C ILE A 30 5.16 7.87 -21.76
N SER A 31 5.57 7.78 -20.47
CA SER A 31 5.05 6.76 -19.56
C SER A 31 3.74 7.19 -18.89
N PHE A 32 2.70 6.37 -19.06
CA PHE A 32 1.41 6.49 -18.35
C PHE A 32 1.25 5.41 -17.24
N SER A 33 2.30 4.65 -16.95
CA SER A 33 2.22 3.46 -16.08
C SER A 33 2.61 3.72 -14.63
N ALA A 34 3.43 4.73 -14.34
CA ALA A 34 3.95 4.97 -13.00
C ALA A 34 2.94 5.61 -12.02
N ASN A 35 1.93 6.33 -12.55
CA ASN A 35 0.90 7.04 -11.78
C ASN A 35 1.48 7.97 -10.68
N VAL A 36 2.64 8.58 -10.96
CA VAL A 36 3.28 9.55 -10.07
C VAL A 36 2.71 10.93 -10.37
N ASN A 37 2.51 11.76 -9.34
CA ASN A 37 2.03 13.12 -9.48
C ASN A 37 2.91 13.91 -10.48
N PRO A 38 2.36 14.39 -11.59
CA PRO A 38 3.14 15.08 -12.62
C PRO A 38 3.68 16.46 -12.18
N LEU A 39 3.17 17.02 -11.07
CA LEU A 39 3.68 18.26 -10.49
C LEU A 39 5.05 18.07 -9.82
N GLY A 40 5.48 16.81 -9.63
CA GLY A 40 6.75 16.49 -9.00
C GLY A 40 6.74 16.70 -7.48
N ILE A 41 7.92 16.61 -6.85
CA ILE A 41 8.08 16.82 -5.41
C ILE A 41 7.83 18.28 -5.02
N SER A 42 7.35 18.50 -3.77
CA SER A 42 7.08 19.85 -3.25
C SER A 42 8.32 20.75 -3.30
N TYR A 43 8.08 22.05 -3.42
CA TYR A 43 9.15 23.05 -3.39
C TYR A 43 10.00 22.95 -2.11
N ASP A 44 9.34 22.76 -0.97
CA ASP A 44 10.01 22.67 0.33
C ASP A 44 10.89 21.42 0.42
N LEU A 45 10.41 20.26 -0.03
CA LEU A 45 11.21 19.05 -0.07
C LEU A 45 12.45 19.24 -0.97
N ARG A 46 12.27 19.84 -2.15
CA ARG A 46 13.37 20.13 -3.09
C ARG A 46 14.44 21.04 -2.49
N LYS A 47 14.01 22.04 -1.72
CA LYS A 47 14.90 23.02 -1.08
C LYS A 47 15.59 22.48 0.17
N GLU A 48 14.88 21.69 0.98
CA GLU A 48 15.36 21.29 2.30
C GLU A 48 16.17 19.99 2.26
N LEU A 49 15.75 18.98 1.47
CA LEU A 49 16.41 17.68 1.47
C LEU A 49 17.94 17.74 1.18
N PRO A 50 18.42 18.56 0.22
CA PRO A 50 19.85 18.70 -0.05
C PRO A 50 20.68 19.18 1.15
N LYS A 51 20.08 19.93 2.09
CA LYS A 51 20.76 20.42 3.29
C LYS A 51 21.08 19.31 4.30
N HIS A 52 20.52 18.13 4.09
CA HIS A 52 20.63 16.96 4.97
C HIS A 52 21.44 15.81 4.37
N LEU A 53 22.18 16.06 3.28
CA LEU A 53 22.97 15.01 2.62
C LEU A 53 23.96 14.32 3.57
N ASP A 54 24.51 15.05 4.55
CA ASP A 54 25.43 14.48 5.56
C ASP A 54 24.74 13.40 6.44
N ALA A 55 23.41 13.34 6.46
CA ALA A 55 22.70 12.29 7.19
C ALA A 55 22.97 10.88 6.63
N ILE A 56 23.40 10.75 5.37
CA ILE A 56 23.76 9.46 4.76
C ILE A 56 24.99 8.81 5.42
N THR A 57 25.78 9.58 6.17
CA THR A 57 26.97 9.07 6.88
C THR A 57 26.64 8.37 8.20
N ARG A 58 25.37 8.37 8.61
CA ARG A 58 24.91 7.80 9.88
C ARG A 58 23.65 6.96 9.69
N TYR A 59 23.51 5.91 10.51
CA TYR A 59 22.26 5.18 10.58
C TYR A 59 21.13 6.07 11.13
N PRO A 60 19.89 5.95 10.59
CA PRO A 60 18.75 6.64 11.19
C PRO A 60 18.37 6.03 12.55
N ASP A 61 17.48 6.70 13.29
CA ASP A 61 16.84 6.12 14.46
C ASP A 61 16.19 4.78 14.11
N ARG A 62 16.54 3.73 14.85
CA ARG A 62 16.06 2.37 14.59
C ARG A 62 14.54 2.26 14.69
N GLU A 63 13.94 2.99 15.63
CA GLU A 63 12.50 2.99 15.89
C GLU A 63 11.75 4.02 15.02
N TYR A 64 12.48 4.87 14.30
CA TYR A 64 11.90 5.96 13.48
C TYR A 64 10.88 6.80 14.26
N THR A 65 11.15 7.06 15.54
CA THR A 65 10.18 7.66 16.47
C THR A 65 9.69 9.03 15.99
N SER A 66 10.59 9.91 15.56
CA SER A 66 10.25 11.24 15.05
C SER A 66 9.38 11.14 13.79
N LEU A 67 9.79 10.30 12.83
CA LEU A 67 9.02 10.05 11.61
C LEU A 67 7.62 9.51 11.90
N ARG A 68 7.49 8.51 12.80
CA ARG A 68 6.19 7.94 13.19
C ARG A 68 5.29 8.98 13.85
N LYS A 69 5.85 9.86 14.69
CA LYS A 69 5.10 10.97 15.32
C LYS A 69 4.59 11.94 14.26
N CYS A 70 5.43 12.34 13.30
CA CYS A 70 5.05 13.24 12.23
C CYS A 70 3.94 12.64 11.34
N ILE A 71 4.06 11.36 10.97
CA ILE A 71 3.01 10.64 10.26
C ILE A 71 1.73 10.58 11.10
N GLY A 72 1.82 10.30 12.41
CA GLY A 72 0.67 10.26 13.31
C GLY A 72 -0.10 11.58 13.37
N GLU A 73 0.63 12.71 13.42
CA GLU A 73 0.04 14.05 13.33
C GLU A 73 -0.65 14.28 11.96
N TYR A 74 -0.01 13.85 10.87
CA TYR A 74 -0.55 13.99 9.52
C TYR A 74 -1.85 13.21 9.30
N VAL A 75 -1.92 11.97 9.82
CA VAL A 75 -3.08 11.10 9.63
C VAL A 75 -4.04 11.06 10.84
N HIS A 76 -3.78 11.88 11.86
CA HIS A 76 -4.59 12.01 13.08
C HIS A 76 -4.77 10.68 13.83
N THR A 77 -3.66 9.95 14.07
CA THR A 77 -3.64 8.72 14.87
C THR A 77 -2.44 8.70 15.83
N ASP A 78 -2.50 7.83 16.84
CA ASP A 78 -1.36 7.61 17.73
C ASP A 78 -0.17 7.03 16.92
N TYR A 79 1.02 7.59 17.11
CA TYR A 79 2.23 7.11 16.45
C TYR A 79 2.58 5.64 16.77
N GLU A 80 2.09 5.12 17.91
CA GLU A 80 2.25 3.72 18.28
C GLU A 80 1.42 2.77 17.38
N ASN A 81 0.43 3.29 16.69
CA ASN A 81 -0.35 2.56 15.68
C ASN A 81 0.30 2.59 14.28
N ILE A 82 1.50 3.18 14.15
CA ILE A 82 2.19 3.36 12.88
C ILE A 82 3.43 2.48 12.81
N LEU A 83 3.56 1.77 11.70
CA LEU A 83 4.76 1.06 11.28
C LEU A 83 5.25 1.67 9.96
N VAL A 84 6.55 1.96 9.87
CA VAL A 84 7.16 2.49 8.63
C VAL A 84 7.93 1.41 7.88
N GLY A 85 7.99 1.49 6.55
CA GLY A 85 8.64 0.50 5.69
C GLY A 85 9.24 1.12 4.42
N ASN A 86 10.05 0.33 3.72
CA ASN A 86 10.71 0.70 2.47
C ASN A 86 9.70 0.70 1.29
N GLY A 87 8.82 1.70 1.29
CA GLY A 87 7.64 1.75 0.44
C GLY A 87 6.52 0.85 0.95
N SER A 88 5.31 1.01 0.40
CA SER A 88 4.17 0.16 0.73
C SER A 88 4.37 -1.31 0.31
N THR A 89 5.19 -1.57 -0.71
CA THR A 89 5.47 -2.93 -1.19
C THR A 89 6.14 -3.80 -0.12
N GLU A 90 7.12 -3.27 0.63
CA GLU A 90 7.70 -4.02 1.76
C GLU A 90 6.63 -4.37 2.80
N LEU A 91 5.72 -3.45 3.08
CA LEU A 91 4.64 -3.67 4.05
C LEU A 91 3.63 -4.70 3.57
N ILE A 92 3.30 -4.73 2.26
CA ILE A 92 2.48 -5.79 1.66
C ILE A 92 3.14 -7.15 1.86
N SER A 93 4.44 -7.26 1.55
CA SER A 93 5.23 -8.47 1.73
C SER A 93 5.25 -8.94 3.19
N LEU A 94 5.51 -8.04 4.13
CA LEU A 94 5.53 -8.34 5.56
C LEU A 94 4.16 -8.80 6.08
N VAL A 95 3.07 -8.17 5.64
CA VAL A 95 1.70 -8.61 5.99
C VAL A 95 1.46 -10.02 5.47
N ALA A 96 1.80 -10.32 4.20
CA ALA A 96 1.66 -11.66 3.65
C ALA A 96 2.48 -12.69 4.42
N GLN A 97 3.73 -12.38 4.80
CA GLN A 97 4.62 -13.25 5.56
C GLN A 97 4.12 -13.54 6.98
N ILE A 98 3.48 -12.58 7.64
CA ILE A 98 2.94 -12.75 9.00
C ILE A 98 1.59 -13.47 8.97
N MET A 99 0.69 -13.03 8.07
CA MET A 99 -0.65 -13.60 7.99
C MET A 99 -0.66 -15.00 7.36
N GLN A 100 0.28 -15.31 6.47
CA GLN A 100 0.38 -16.58 5.74
C GLN A 100 -0.99 -17.08 5.25
N PRO A 101 -1.75 -16.24 4.50
CA PRO A 101 -3.10 -16.58 4.11
C PRO A 101 -3.09 -17.81 3.21
N LYS A 102 -3.94 -18.80 3.49
CA LYS A 102 -4.16 -19.95 2.60
C LYS A 102 -5.03 -19.53 1.42
N ASN A 103 -6.06 -18.74 1.68
CA ASN A 103 -6.98 -18.21 0.68
C ASN A 103 -7.18 -16.72 0.88
N ALA A 104 -6.69 -15.92 -0.05
CA ALA A 104 -6.93 -14.50 -0.08
C ALA A 104 -7.99 -14.15 -1.11
N LEU A 105 -8.92 -13.25 -0.76
CA LEU A 105 -9.86 -12.64 -1.69
C LEU A 105 -9.35 -11.24 -2.05
N ILE A 106 -9.11 -11.00 -3.33
CA ILE A 106 -8.62 -9.72 -3.85
C ILE A 106 -9.73 -9.07 -4.66
N VAL A 107 -10.11 -7.84 -4.32
CA VAL A 107 -11.08 -7.07 -5.12
C VAL A 107 -10.35 -6.46 -6.31
N GLY A 108 -10.74 -6.86 -7.53
CA GLY A 108 -10.04 -6.48 -8.75
C GLY A 108 -10.91 -6.31 -9.98
N PRO A 109 -10.33 -5.77 -11.08
CA PRO A 109 -8.88 -5.64 -11.33
C PRO A 109 -8.20 -4.66 -10.39
N THR A 110 -6.96 -5.00 -9.95
CA THR A 110 -6.18 -4.17 -9.02
C THR A 110 -4.68 -4.41 -9.19
N TYR A 111 -3.87 -3.87 -8.30
CA TYR A 111 -2.41 -3.94 -8.34
C TYR A 111 -1.91 -5.40 -8.17
N SER A 112 -1.03 -5.84 -9.07
CA SER A 112 -0.61 -7.24 -9.19
C SER A 112 0.29 -7.74 -8.04
N GLU A 113 0.94 -6.82 -7.31
CA GLU A 113 1.85 -7.22 -6.23
C GLU A 113 1.14 -7.92 -5.08
N TYR A 114 -0.15 -7.67 -4.86
CA TYR A 114 -0.89 -8.39 -3.82
C TYR A 114 -0.90 -9.90 -4.07
N GLU A 115 -1.26 -10.32 -5.30
CA GLU A 115 -1.26 -11.73 -5.70
C GLU A 115 0.16 -12.30 -5.67
N HIS A 116 1.14 -11.52 -6.16
CA HIS A 116 2.54 -11.93 -6.16
C HIS A 116 3.03 -12.25 -4.74
N GLU A 117 2.91 -11.33 -3.80
CA GLU A 117 3.38 -11.49 -2.42
C GLU A 117 2.64 -12.63 -1.68
N ILE A 118 1.33 -12.78 -1.90
CA ILE A 118 0.57 -13.90 -1.37
C ILE A 118 1.09 -15.23 -1.93
N SER A 119 1.44 -15.28 -3.21
CA SER A 119 1.99 -16.49 -3.85
C SER A 119 3.35 -16.91 -3.28
N LEU A 120 4.20 -15.93 -2.91
CA LEU A 120 5.53 -16.17 -2.33
C LEU A 120 5.46 -16.88 -0.96
N VAL A 121 4.36 -16.72 -0.23
CA VAL A 121 4.12 -17.43 1.05
C VAL A 121 3.29 -18.70 0.88
N GLY A 122 3.04 -19.13 -0.35
CA GLY A 122 2.29 -20.36 -0.67
C GLY A 122 0.77 -20.19 -0.61
N GLY A 123 0.27 -18.97 -0.49
CA GLY A 123 -1.16 -18.63 -0.49
C GLY A 123 -1.78 -18.73 -1.87
N ARG A 124 -3.12 -18.84 -1.90
CA ARG A 124 -3.92 -18.80 -3.13
C ARG A 124 -4.73 -17.52 -3.16
N SER A 125 -4.71 -16.85 -4.31
CA SER A 125 -5.49 -15.65 -4.55
C SER A 125 -6.75 -15.97 -5.36
N HIS A 126 -7.89 -15.49 -4.89
CA HIS A 126 -9.17 -15.49 -5.58
C HIS A 126 -9.58 -14.06 -5.86
N TYR A 127 -10.20 -13.80 -7.02
CA TYR A 127 -10.60 -12.45 -7.38
C TYR A 127 -12.11 -12.27 -7.24
N PHE A 128 -12.51 -11.27 -6.44
CA PHE A 128 -13.84 -10.67 -6.56
C PHE A 128 -13.78 -9.64 -7.69
N ARG A 129 -14.37 -9.97 -8.85
CA ARG A 129 -14.22 -9.17 -10.07
C ARG A 129 -15.24 -8.05 -10.12
N LEU A 130 -14.75 -6.81 -10.10
CA LEU A 130 -15.53 -5.63 -10.44
C LEU A 130 -15.86 -5.64 -11.93
N GLN A 131 -17.07 -5.19 -12.29
CA GLN A 131 -17.57 -5.24 -13.67
C GLN A 131 -17.51 -3.85 -14.32
N GLU A 132 -17.09 -3.79 -15.57
CA GLU A 132 -17.09 -2.55 -16.36
C GLU A 132 -18.51 -2.00 -16.56
N SER A 133 -19.51 -2.91 -16.74
CA SER A 133 -20.93 -2.54 -16.83
C SER A 133 -21.43 -1.70 -15.66
N ASP A 134 -20.84 -1.93 -14.47
CA ASP A 134 -21.16 -1.23 -13.23
C ASP A 134 -20.13 -0.14 -12.90
N ARG A 135 -19.33 0.28 -13.90
CA ARG A 135 -18.26 1.27 -13.75
C ARG A 135 -17.26 0.89 -12.67
N PHE A 136 -16.99 -0.41 -12.51
CA PHE A 136 -16.11 -0.98 -11.48
C PHE A 136 -16.51 -0.60 -10.05
N LEU A 137 -17.77 -0.27 -9.80
CA LEU A 137 -18.28 -0.03 -8.45
C LEU A 137 -18.44 -1.35 -7.70
N LEU A 138 -18.21 -1.31 -6.40
CA LEU A 138 -18.31 -2.50 -5.55
C LEU A 138 -19.76 -2.80 -5.19
N ASP A 139 -20.24 -3.99 -5.58
CA ASP A 139 -21.48 -4.55 -5.03
C ASP A 139 -21.22 -5.16 -3.66
N ILE A 140 -21.63 -4.43 -2.62
CA ILE A 140 -21.44 -4.84 -1.23
C ILE A 140 -22.20 -6.12 -0.86
N LYS A 141 -23.38 -6.34 -1.46
CA LYS A 141 -24.18 -7.54 -1.20
C LYS A 141 -23.54 -8.78 -1.83
N ALA A 142 -22.98 -8.62 -3.02
CA ALA A 142 -22.24 -9.69 -3.69
C ALA A 142 -20.93 -9.99 -2.98
N LEU A 143 -20.18 -8.95 -2.56
CA LEU A 143 -18.96 -9.14 -1.77
C LEU A 143 -19.25 -9.87 -0.46
N SER A 144 -20.27 -9.45 0.31
CA SER A 144 -20.65 -10.10 1.58
C SER A 144 -20.92 -11.60 1.42
N LYS A 145 -21.47 -12.02 0.30
CA LYS A 145 -21.69 -13.46 0.00
C LYS A 145 -20.39 -14.21 -0.32
N ALA A 146 -19.39 -13.51 -0.85
CA ALA A 146 -18.08 -14.09 -1.16
C ALA A 146 -17.16 -14.17 0.07
N LEU A 147 -17.41 -13.37 1.12
CA LEU A 147 -16.71 -13.41 2.39
C LEU A 147 -17.19 -14.59 3.22
N THR A 148 -16.51 -15.72 3.09
CA THR A 148 -16.81 -16.96 3.81
C THR A 148 -15.67 -17.30 4.78
N LYS A 149 -15.89 -18.27 5.68
CA LYS A 149 -14.88 -18.76 6.64
C LYS A 149 -13.64 -19.39 5.98
N ASP A 150 -13.69 -19.66 4.68
CA ASP A 150 -12.55 -20.19 3.91
C ASP A 150 -11.59 -19.09 3.46
N VAL A 151 -11.99 -17.81 3.59
CA VAL A 151 -11.15 -16.64 3.27
C VAL A 151 -10.40 -16.21 4.53
N ASP A 152 -9.08 -16.11 4.43
CA ASP A 152 -8.21 -15.68 5.55
C ASP A 152 -7.88 -14.19 5.46
N LEU A 153 -7.76 -13.67 4.23
CA LEU A 153 -7.33 -12.29 3.94
C LEU A 153 -8.22 -11.68 2.86
N LEU A 154 -8.77 -10.50 3.13
CA LEU A 154 -9.37 -9.63 2.11
C LEU A 154 -8.38 -8.50 1.78
N VAL A 155 -8.14 -8.29 0.48
CA VAL A 155 -7.30 -7.20 -0.02
C VAL A 155 -8.14 -6.20 -0.80
N LEU A 156 -8.08 -4.93 -0.39
CA LEU A 156 -8.76 -3.80 -1.00
C LEU A 156 -7.74 -2.71 -1.34
N CYS A 157 -7.91 -2.08 -2.50
CA CYS A 157 -7.20 -0.84 -2.87
C CYS A 157 -8.24 0.29 -2.90
N ASN A 158 -8.03 1.37 -2.13
CA ASN A 158 -9.03 2.43 -1.98
C ASN A 158 -8.41 3.84 -1.90
N PRO A 159 -8.49 4.67 -2.94
CA PRO A 159 -9.07 4.41 -4.29
C PRO A 159 -8.36 3.29 -5.04
N ASN A 160 -9.11 2.54 -5.84
CA ASN A 160 -8.56 1.39 -6.53
C ASN A 160 -7.69 1.79 -7.75
N ASN A 161 -6.56 1.15 -7.90
CA ASN A 161 -5.74 1.18 -9.10
C ASN A 161 -5.98 -0.12 -9.90
N PRO A 162 -6.47 -0.08 -11.17
CA PRO A 162 -6.50 1.10 -12.05
C PRO A 162 -7.86 1.80 -12.18
N THR A 163 -8.93 1.36 -11.52
CA THR A 163 -10.31 1.78 -11.82
C THR A 163 -10.69 3.13 -11.23
N SER A 164 -9.91 3.66 -10.29
CA SER A 164 -10.19 4.85 -9.48
C SER A 164 -11.51 4.80 -8.69
N SER A 165 -12.19 3.67 -8.66
CA SER A 165 -13.39 3.47 -7.83
C SER A 165 -13.05 3.59 -6.35
N GLN A 166 -14.01 4.11 -5.57
CA GLN A 166 -13.83 4.43 -4.16
C GLN A 166 -14.87 3.71 -3.30
N ILE A 167 -14.46 3.36 -2.10
CA ILE A 167 -15.30 2.80 -1.04
C ILE A 167 -15.36 3.85 0.07
N ASP A 168 -16.55 4.35 0.38
CA ASP A 168 -16.73 5.27 1.50
C ASP A 168 -16.57 4.56 2.86
N ARG A 169 -16.36 5.36 3.91
CA ARG A 169 -16.10 4.84 5.26
C ARG A 169 -17.27 4.03 5.82
N GLN A 170 -18.52 4.38 5.47
CA GLN A 170 -19.69 3.64 5.95
C GLN A 170 -19.74 2.25 5.33
N THR A 171 -19.52 2.17 4.01
CA THR A 171 -19.41 0.90 3.28
C THR A 171 -18.23 0.06 3.80
N MET A 172 -17.09 0.71 4.08
CA MET A 172 -15.93 0.02 4.67
C MET A 172 -16.25 -0.59 6.04
N ARG A 173 -17.04 0.09 6.89
CA ARG A 173 -17.50 -0.50 8.18
C ARG A 173 -18.30 -1.78 7.96
N ILE A 174 -19.21 -1.78 7.00
CA ILE A 174 -20.02 -2.98 6.69
C ILE A 174 -19.12 -4.14 6.27
N ILE A 175 -18.09 -3.87 5.45
CA ILE A 175 -17.09 -4.88 5.04
C ILE A 175 -16.35 -5.41 6.26
N LEU A 176 -15.85 -4.52 7.11
CA LEU A 176 -15.05 -4.87 8.28
C LEU A 176 -15.84 -5.68 9.31
N ASP A 177 -17.10 -5.31 9.56
CA ASP A 177 -18.01 -6.07 10.45
C ASP A 177 -18.22 -7.49 9.91
N ASN A 178 -18.51 -7.62 8.61
CA ASN A 178 -18.68 -8.93 7.97
C ASN A 178 -17.38 -9.77 8.05
N CYS A 179 -16.24 -9.16 7.75
CA CYS A 179 -14.94 -9.82 7.85
C CYS A 179 -14.64 -10.27 9.30
N LYS A 180 -14.96 -9.44 10.28
CA LYS A 180 -14.76 -9.75 11.70
C LYS A 180 -15.60 -10.96 12.16
N GLU A 181 -16.86 -11.06 11.70
CA GLU A 181 -17.75 -12.20 11.98
C GLU A 181 -17.21 -13.52 11.41
N HIS A 182 -16.49 -13.48 10.30
CA HIS A 182 -15.91 -14.65 9.64
C HIS A 182 -14.44 -14.91 10.01
N GLY A 183 -13.82 -14.04 10.83
CA GLY A 183 -12.39 -14.15 11.19
C GLY A 183 -11.42 -13.76 10.09
N ILE A 184 -11.87 -12.96 9.11
CA ILE A 184 -11.10 -12.50 7.95
C ILE A 184 -10.29 -11.26 8.33
N PHE A 185 -9.00 -11.26 8.04
CA PHE A 185 -8.16 -10.07 8.14
C PHE A 185 -8.30 -9.19 6.90
N VAL A 186 -8.24 -7.87 7.05
CA VAL A 186 -8.44 -6.92 5.95
C VAL A 186 -7.20 -6.05 5.79
N MET A 187 -6.60 -6.06 4.61
CA MET A 187 -5.55 -5.13 4.17
C MET A 187 -6.15 -4.13 3.19
N VAL A 188 -6.07 -2.84 3.54
CA VAL A 188 -6.53 -1.74 2.68
C VAL A 188 -5.32 -0.93 2.22
N ASP A 189 -5.07 -0.91 0.92
CA ASP A 189 -4.05 -0.05 0.32
C ASP A 189 -4.66 1.30 -0.06
N GLU A 190 -4.26 2.35 0.65
CA GLU A 190 -4.68 3.73 0.45
C GLU A 190 -3.59 4.58 -0.22
N THR A 191 -2.69 3.99 -1.01
CA THR A 191 -1.60 4.71 -1.70
C THR A 191 -2.06 5.87 -2.57
N TYR A 192 -3.33 5.87 -2.98
CA TYR A 192 -3.91 6.92 -3.84
C TYR A 192 -4.93 7.81 -3.14
N VAL A 193 -5.09 7.69 -1.83
CA VAL A 193 -6.15 8.37 -1.09
C VAL A 193 -6.07 9.91 -1.17
N GLU A 194 -4.86 10.47 -1.20
CA GLU A 194 -4.63 11.90 -1.29
C GLU A 194 -5.06 12.51 -2.64
N PHE A 195 -5.28 11.69 -3.68
CA PHE A 195 -5.82 12.15 -4.97
C PHE A 195 -7.35 12.25 -4.97
N ALA A 196 -8.02 11.71 -3.97
CA ALA A 196 -9.47 11.80 -3.88
C ALA A 196 -9.91 13.25 -3.59
N PRO A 197 -11.07 13.70 -4.11
CA PRO A 197 -11.60 15.03 -3.79
C PRO A 197 -11.89 15.21 -2.29
N HIS A 198 -12.29 14.14 -1.61
CA HIS A 198 -12.65 14.10 -0.19
C HIS A 198 -11.96 12.91 0.50
N PRO A 199 -10.62 12.97 0.74
CA PRO A 199 -9.88 11.85 1.34
C PRO A 199 -10.42 11.47 2.72
N GLU A 200 -10.93 12.45 3.48
CA GLU A 200 -11.49 12.28 4.81
C GLU A 200 -12.76 11.41 4.84
N GLU A 201 -13.49 11.30 3.72
CA GLU A 201 -14.71 10.49 3.63
C GLU A 201 -14.43 9.02 3.33
N ILE A 202 -13.30 8.73 2.67
CA ILE A 202 -12.97 7.40 2.17
C ILE A 202 -11.86 6.70 2.95
N THR A 203 -11.03 7.44 3.69
CA THR A 203 -9.95 6.82 4.48
C THR A 203 -10.48 5.90 5.57
N SER A 204 -9.84 4.75 5.69
CA SER A 204 -10.12 3.75 6.72
C SER A 204 -9.33 3.99 8.03
N ILE A 205 -8.42 4.96 8.06
CA ILE A 205 -7.56 5.20 9.23
C ILE A 205 -8.35 5.39 10.54
N PRO A 206 -9.44 6.18 10.58
CA PRO A 206 -10.24 6.33 11.80
C PRO A 206 -10.90 5.02 12.28
N LEU A 207 -10.96 3.99 11.43
CA LEU A 207 -11.49 2.68 11.79
C LEU A 207 -10.46 1.78 12.47
N ALA A 208 -9.17 2.06 12.34
CA ALA A 208 -8.10 1.24 12.90
C ALA A 208 -8.20 1.06 14.42
N GLU A 209 -8.75 2.06 15.13
CA GLU A 209 -8.95 1.99 16.59
C GLU A 209 -10.05 0.99 17.01
N TYR A 210 -10.99 0.68 16.10
CA TYR A 210 -12.18 -0.14 16.40
C TYR A 210 -12.07 -1.57 15.85
N TYR A 211 -11.11 -1.81 14.92
CA TYR A 211 -10.99 -3.07 14.20
C TYR A 211 -9.58 -3.65 14.29
N ASN A 212 -9.43 -4.69 15.12
CA ASN A 212 -8.16 -5.41 15.27
C ASN A 212 -7.79 -6.27 14.06
N ASN A 213 -8.72 -6.46 13.12
CA ASN A 213 -8.55 -7.22 11.88
C ASN A 213 -8.32 -6.29 10.66
N LEU A 214 -7.84 -5.07 10.87
CA LEU A 214 -7.60 -4.09 9.83
C LEU A 214 -6.17 -3.57 9.87
N ILE A 215 -5.53 -3.53 8.69
CA ILE A 215 -4.29 -2.77 8.45
C ILE A 215 -4.46 -1.89 7.21
N ILE A 216 -4.05 -0.64 7.30
CA ILE A 216 -4.11 0.33 6.21
C ILE A 216 -2.68 0.66 5.78
N LEU A 217 -2.40 0.61 4.47
CA LEU A 217 -1.09 0.92 3.89
C LEU A 217 -1.15 2.24 3.14
N ARG A 218 -0.12 3.05 3.27
CA ARG A 218 0.09 4.30 2.51
C ARG A 218 1.55 4.48 2.14
N GLY A 219 1.82 5.40 1.22
CA GLY A 219 3.19 5.71 0.80
C GLY A 219 3.32 7.07 0.14
N ILE A 220 4.56 7.58 0.09
CA ILE A 220 4.87 8.88 -0.51
C ILE A 220 5.17 8.81 -2.01
N SER A 221 5.07 7.63 -2.61
CA SER A 221 5.52 7.39 -3.99
C SER A 221 4.68 8.10 -5.05
N LYS A 222 3.37 8.27 -4.80
CA LYS A 222 2.40 8.71 -5.81
C LYS A 222 2.04 10.18 -5.67
N PHE A 223 1.28 10.55 -4.66
CA PHE A 223 0.84 11.93 -4.46
C PHE A 223 2.01 12.88 -4.17
N PHE A 224 2.92 12.49 -3.30
CA PHE A 224 4.11 13.29 -2.96
C PHE A 224 5.23 13.21 -3.99
N ALA A 225 5.02 12.46 -5.07
CA ALA A 225 5.95 12.31 -6.21
C ALA A 225 7.39 11.91 -5.82
N ALA A 226 7.55 11.12 -4.77
CA ALA A 226 8.86 10.73 -4.25
C ALA A 226 9.09 9.19 -4.24
N PRO A 227 8.86 8.47 -5.37
CA PRO A 227 9.00 7.02 -5.41
C PRO A 227 10.43 6.55 -5.10
N GLY A 228 11.44 7.34 -5.45
CA GLY A 228 12.85 7.01 -5.23
C GLY A 228 13.28 7.07 -3.76
N LEU A 229 12.56 7.74 -2.88
CA LEU A 229 12.84 7.78 -1.44
C LEU A 229 12.48 6.45 -0.75
N ARG A 230 11.55 5.69 -1.32
CA ARG A 230 11.15 4.39 -0.77
C ARG A 230 10.61 4.49 0.66
N LEU A 231 9.62 5.33 0.90
CA LEU A 231 8.94 5.45 2.18
C LEU A 231 7.46 5.08 2.06
N GLY A 232 7.04 4.13 2.89
CA GLY A 232 5.65 3.78 3.12
C GLY A 232 5.38 3.63 4.60
N TYR A 233 4.12 3.56 4.97
CA TYR A 233 3.70 3.30 6.34
C TYR A 233 2.41 2.51 6.39
N ALA A 234 2.25 1.77 7.50
CA ALA A 234 1.03 1.08 7.84
C ALA A 234 0.40 1.70 9.09
N VAL A 235 -0.93 1.73 9.14
CA VAL A 235 -1.71 2.09 10.33
C VAL A 235 -2.54 0.90 10.76
N CYS A 236 -2.41 0.49 12.02
CA CYS A 236 -3.15 -0.62 12.58
C CYS A 236 -3.35 -0.43 14.10
N GLY A 237 -4.57 -0.61 14.60
CA GLY A 237 -4.86 -0.53 16.04
C GLY A 237 -4.40 -1.78 16.82
N ASN A 238 -4.14 -2.88 16.14
CA ASN A 238 -3.61 -4.11 16.74
C ASN A 238 -2.09 -4.00 16.93
N ARG A 239 -1.68 -3.40 18.04
CA ARG A 239 -0.24 -3.20 18.38
C ARG A 239 0.55 -4.51 18.47
N LYS A 240 -0.09 -5.62 18.87
CA LYS A 240 0.56 -6.92 18.89
C LYS A 240 0.95 -7.35 17.47
N LEU A 241 0.04 -7.22 16.53
CA LEU A 241 0.31 -7.51 15.10
C LEU A 241 1.41 -6.59 14.56
N LEU A 242 1.35 -5.28 14.84
CA LEU A 242 2.41 -4.36 14.41
C LEU A 242 3.78 -4.77 14.94
N HIS A 243 3.85 -5.18 16.20
CA HIS A 243 5.11 -5.67 16.79
C HIS A 243 5.59 -6.96 16.12
N GLU A 244 4.69 -7.88 15.78
CA GLU A 244 5.03 -9.11 15.05
C GLU A 244 5.59 -8.78 13.65
N ILE A 245 4.96 -7.84 12.93
CA ILE A 245 5.43 -7.38 11.61
C ILE A 245 6.80 -6.70 11.76
N ASP A 246 6.95 -5.80 12.71
CA ASP A 246 8.22 -5.08 12.95
C ASP A 246 9.38 -6.03 13.28
N SER A 247 9.10 -7.11 14.02
CA SER A 247 10.10 -8.13 14.36
C SER A 247 10.66 -8.89 13.15
N LYS A 248 9.95 -8.91 12.03
CA LYS A 248 10.38 -9.53 10.77
C LYS A 248 11.03 -8.55 9.80
N LYS A 249 10.86 -7.27 10.05
CA LYS A 249 11.44 -6.21 9.22
C LYS A 249 12.96 -6.14 9.42
N ASN A 250 13.68 -5.92 8.33
CA ASN A 250 15.11 -5.66 8.43
C ASN A 250 15.35 -4.36 9.20
N PRO A 251 16.31 -4.32 10.15
CA PRO A 251 16.67 -3.08 10.83
C PRO A 251 17.19 -2.07 9.79
N TRP A 252 16.90 -0.79 10.02
CA TRP A 252 17.31 0.32 9.14
C TRP A 252 16.87 0.15 7.67
N THR A 253 15.70 -0.46 7.44
CA THR A 253 15.15 -0.67 6.10
C THR A 253 14.89 0.65 5.36
N ILE A 254 14.60 1.74 6.10
CA ILE A 254 14.37 3.07 5.55
C ILE A 254 15.66 3.86 5.63
N ASN A 255 16.08 4.46 4.51
CA ASN A 255 17.28 5.27 4.45
C ASN A 255 17.11 6.62 5.18
N SER A 256 18.24 7.24 5.59
CA SER A 256 18.23 8.46 6.37
C SER A 256 17.55 9.64 5.69
N LEU A 257 17.66 9.76 4.35
CA LEU A 257 17.00 10.84 3.61
C LEU A 257 15.50 10.65 3.53
N ALA A 258 15.04 9.41 3.39
CA ALA A 258 13.61 9.09 3.44
C ALA A 258 13.00 9.38 4.81
N ALA A 259 13.71 9.02 5.89
CA ALA A 259 13.28 9.33 7.25
C ALA A 259 13.16 10.85 7.47
N ILE A 260 14.15 11.64 7.02
CA ILE A 260 14.13 13.10 7.12
C ILE A 260 13.02 13.72 6.25
N ALA A 261 12.81 13.21 5.03
CA ALA A 261 11.78 13.72 4.14
C ALA A 261 10.37 13.53 4.72
N GLY A 262 10.12 12.38 5.37
CA GLY A 262 8.84 12.09 5.99
C GLY A 262 8.64 12.72 7.37
N ASP A 263 9.71 13.13 8.06
CA ASP A 263 9.67 13.78 9.38
C ASP A 263 9.35 15.29 9.30
N ARG A 264 9.21 15.85 8.10
CA ARG A 264 8.99 17.27 7.92
C ARG A 264 7.55 17.57 7.54
N LYS A 265 6.97 18.50 8.30
CA LYS A 265 5.70 19.16 7.93
C LYS A 265 5.98 19.99 6.66
N SER A 266 5.65 19.44 5.51
CA SER A 266 5.70 20.13 4.22
C SER A 266 4.38 20.77 3.91
#